data_1794d2ed02871b098cd9c4f22c5562b8
#
_entry.id   1794d2ed02871b098cd9c4f22c5562b8
#
_cell.length_a   1.000
_cell.length_b   1.000
_cell.length_c   1.000
_cell.angle_alpha   90.00
_cell.angle_beta   90.00
_cell.angle_gamma   90.00
#
_symmetry.space_group_name_H-M   'P 1'
#
loop_
_entity.id
_entity.type
_entity.pdbx_description
1 polymer ?
#
loop_
_entity_poly.entity_id
_entity_poly.type
_entity_poly.pdbx_seq_one_letter_code
_entity_poly.pdbx_strand_id
1 'polypeptide(L)'
;MQSKENKDKKYAWQLEHDSDYTSATAFDSIGECIADAQAYFAEENVKIKSITIQELEPYEIFVDAERVLEVVWDEAEANVGDLVDDWLDSRTAYTTDQLNDLSERLTGVVKTWLEETHNEPDFFNIIGEKEISICNIPQ
;
A
#
# COMPACT_ATOMS: atom_id res chain seq x y z
N MET A 1 10.89 -16.47 -9.70
CA MET A 1 10.26 -15.65 -9.70
C MET A 1 9.07 -15.66 -8.93
N GLN A 2 8.19 -16.56 -8.97
CA GLN A 2 7.04 -16.51 -8.16
C GLN A 2 7.35 -16.65 -6.72
N SER A 3 8.36 -17.39 -6.38
CA SER A 3 8.67 -17.56 -4.98
C SER A 3 9.05 -16.26 -4.32
N LYS A 4 9.53 -15.31 -5.10
CA LYS A 4 9.88 -14.04 -4.56
C LYS A 4 8.65 -13.30 -4.09
N GLU A 5 7.57 -13.38 -4.82
CA GLU A 5 6.35 -12.73 -4.41
C GLU A 5 5.83 -13.31 -3.13
N ASN A 6 5.90 -14.63 -2.99
CA ASN A 6 5.42 -15.24 -1.77
C ASN A 6 6.22 -14.82 -0.55
N LYS A 7 7.50 -14.64 -0.73
CA LYS A 7 8.33 -14.24 0.38
C LYS A 7 7.95 -12.88 0.92
N ASP A 8 7.45 -12.01 0.04
CA ASP A 8 7.14 -10.67 0.45
C ASP A 8 5.74 -10.54 1.02
N LYS A 9 4.94 -11.58 0.95
CA LYS A 9 3.59 -11.48 1.46
C LYS A 9 3.55 -11.54 2.96
N LYS A 10 2.71 -10.73 3.53
CA LYS A 10 2.49 -10.70 4.96
C LYS A 10 1.01 -10.74 5.24
N TYR A 11 0.67 -10.93 6.49
CA TYR A 11 -0.72 -11.07 6.90
C TYR A 11 -0.95 -10.31 8.19
N ALA A 12 -2.19 -9.86 8.36
CA ALA A 12 -2.60 -9.23 9.59
C ALA A 12 -4.01 -9.72 9.91
N TRP A 13 -4.47 -9.46 11.11
CA TRP A 13 -5.81 -9.88 11.47
C TRP A 13 -6.56 -8.73 12.14
N GLN A 14 -7.87 -8.82 12.04
CA GLN A 14 -8.78 -7.83 12.56
C GLN A 14 -9.88 -8.54 13.27
N LEU A 15 -10.44 -7.92 14.32
CA LEU A 15 -11.49 -8.56 15.07
C LEU A 15 -12.74 -8.76 14.24
N GLU A 16 -13.15 -7.77 13.52
CA GLU A 16 -14.33 -7.85 12.70
C GLU A 16 -14.09 -7.07 11.45
N HIS A 17 -14.89 -7.38 10.45
CA HIS A 17 -14.72 -6.74 9.16
C HIS A 17 -14.70 -5.22 9.26
N ASP A 18 -15.57 -4.67 10.08
CA ASP A 18 -15.67 -3.23 10.19
C ASP A 18 -14.95 -2.64 11.37
N SER A 19 -14.21 -3.46 12.08
CA SER A 19 -13.55 -2.97 13.29
C SER A 19 -12.38 -2.08 12.98
N ASP A 20 -12.16 -1.11 13.81
CA ASP A 20 -10.96 -0.29 13.69
C ASP A 20 -9.75 -0.99 14.24
N TYR A 21 -9.95 -2.07 14.96
CA TYR A 21 -8.81 -2.77 15.56
C TYR A 21 -8.10 -3.63 14.52
N THR A 22 -6.82 -3.50 14.46
CA THR A 22 -5.99 -4.31 13.58
C THR A 22 -4.74 -4.67 14.35
N SER A 23 -4.25 -5.88 14.13
CA SER A 23 -3.02 -6.25 14.80
C SER A 23 -1.93 -5.28 14.36
N ALA A 24 -1.06 -4.95 15.30
CA ALA A 24 -0.01 -4.00 15.00
C ALA A 24 1.11 -4.61 14.19
N THR A 25 1.17 -5.92 14.13
CA THR A 25 2.28 -6.62 13.53
C THR A 25 1.85 -7.34 12.27
N ALA A 26 2.70 -7.31 11.28
CA ALA A 26 2.49 -8.12 10.08
C ALA A 26 3.16 -9.45 10.31
N PHE A 27 2.43 -10.53 10.00
CA PHE A 27 2.92 -11.88 10.23
C PHE A 27 3.26 -12.56 8.92
N ASP A 28 4.11 -13.56 9.01
CA ASP A 28 4.56 -14.25 7.81
C ASP A 28 3.57 -15.28 7.30
N SER A 29 2.60 -15.67 8.09
CA SER A 29 1.65 -16.68 7.66
C SER A 29 0.31 -16.47 8.33
N ILE A 30 -0.72 -17.07 7.73
CA ILE A 30 -2.05 -17.00 8.30
C ILE A 30 -2.07 -17.73 9.64
N GLY A 31 -1.32 -18.83 9.73
CA GLY A 31 -1.25 -19.57 10.98
C GLY A 31 -0.74 -18.74 12.14
N GLU A 32 0.25 -17.90 11.86
CA GLU A 32 0.76 -17.02 12.90
C GLU A 32 -0.27 -15.98 13.32
N CYS A 33 -1.05 -15.47 12.37
CA CYS A 33 -2.12 -14.56 12.70
C CYS A 33 -3.14 -15.21 13.61
N ILE A 34 -3.52 -16.42 13.30
CA ILE A 34 -4.50 -17.15 14.11
C ILE A 34 -3.97 -17.37 15.50
N ALA A 35 -2.71 -17.77 15.62
CA ALA A 35 -2.12 -17.98 16.94
C ALA A 35 -2.11 -16.70 17.77
N ASP A 36 -1.76 -15.58 17.12
CA ASP A 36 -1.72 -14.31 17.82
C ASP A 36 -3.13 -13.91 18.27
N ALA A 37 -4.12 -14.10 17.41
CA ALA A 37 -5.49 -13.77 17.75
C ALA A 37 -5.98 -14.62 18.91
N GLN A 38 -5.67 -15.90 18.88
CA GLN A 38 -6.10 -16.79 19.96
C GLN A 38 -5.48 -16.39 21.30
N ALA A 39 -4.21 -15.99 21.25
CA ALA A 39 -3.55 -15.56 22.48
C ALA A 39 -4.21 -14.27 23.00
N TYR A 40 -4.55 -13.36 22.10
CA TYR A 40 -5.19 -12.13 22.50
C TYR A 40 -6.53 -12.41 23.15
N PHE A 41 -7.34 -13.30 22.55
CA PHE A 41 -8.65 -13.60 23.10
C PHE A 41 -8.55 -14.29 24.43
N ALA A 42 -7.55 -15.15 24.59
CA ALA A 42 -7.36 -15.82 25.87
C ALA A 42 -7.01 -14.83 26.97
N GLU A 43 -6.16 -13.88 26.63
CA GLU A 43 -5.74 -12.91 27.60
C GLU A 43 -6.88 -11.97 27.97
N GLU A 44 -7.69 -11.57 27.00
CA GLU A 44 -8.76 -10.63 27.24
C GLU A 44 -10.06 -11.34 27.66
N ASN A 45 -10.01 -12.65 27.72
CA ASN A 45 -11.18 -13.43 28.13
C ASN A 45 -12.38 -13.14 27.22
N VAL A 46 -12.13 -13.04 25.95
CA VAL A 46 -13.14 -12.73 24.96
C VAL A 46 -13.45 -13.96 24.15
N LYS A 47 -14.70 -14.15 23.82
CA LYS A 47 -15.09 -15.26 22.97
C LYS A 47 -15.38 -14.76 21.59
N ILE A 48 -14.56 -15.16 20.66
CA ILE A 48 -14.69 -14.71 19.28
C ILE A 48 -14.79 -15.91 18.39
N LYS A 49 -15.68 -15.86 17.44
CA LYS A 49 -15.88 -16.97 16.53
C LYS A 49 -15.10 -16.85 15.24
N SER A 50 -14.79 -15.65 14.85
CA SER A 50 -14.07 -15.46 13.61
C SER A 50 -13.26 -14.18 13.65
N ILE A 51 -12.27 -14.14 12.78
CA ILE A 51 -11.48 -12.94 12.58
C ILE A 51 -11.37 -12.71 11.08
N THR A 52 -11.01 -11.51 10.70
CA THR A 52 -10.72 -11.22 9.31
C THR A 52 -9.21 -11.25 9.13
N ILE A 53 -8.75 -12.04 8.17
CA ILE A 53 -7.34 -12.07 7.83
C ILE A 53 -7.15 -11.16 6.65
N GLN A 54 -6.20 -10.26 6.76
CA GLN A 54 -5.84 -9.35 5.68
C GLN A 54 -4.56 -9.85 5.03
N GLU A 55 -4.59 -9.95 3.72
CA GLU A 55 -3.40 -10.31 2.96
C GLU A 55 -2.70 -9.03 2.59
N LEU A 56 -1.43 -8.94 2.88
CA LEU A 56 -0.69 -7.69 2.73
C LEU A 56 0.47 -7.86 1.78
N GLU A 57 0.85 -6.78 1.13
CA GLU A 57 2.11 -6.78 0.41
C GLU A 57 2.77 -5.42 0.62
N PRO A 58 4.09 -5.38 0.57
CA PRO A 58 4.77 -4.11 0.84
C PRO A 58 4.30 -3.02 -0.10
N TYR A 59 4.10 -1.85 0.45
CA TYR A 59 3.67 -0.72 -0.36
C TYR A 59 4.75 -0.39 -1.37
N GLU A 60 4.35 -0.25 -2.64
CA GLU A 60 5.28 0.11 -3.69
C GLU A 60 5.08 1.56 -4.05
N ILE A 61 6.16 2.32 -4.00
CA ILE A 61 6.11 3.71 -4.37
C ILE A 61 5.82 3.82 -5.87
N PHE A 62 4.92 4.68 -6.23
CA PHE A 62 4.67 4.98 -7.63
C PHE A 62 4.35 6.45 -7.74
N VAL A 63 5.06 7.14 -8.63
CA VAL A 63 4.81 8.55 -8.88
C VAL A 63 4.15 8.68 -10.23
N ASP A 64 2.94 9.21 -10.23
CA ASP A 64 2.17 9.37 -11.46
C ASP A 64 2.61 10.64 -12.16
N ALA A 65 3.24 10.49 -13.31
CA ALA A 65 3.77 11.64 -14.04
C ALA A 65 2.67 12.62 -14.43
N GLU A 66 1.47 12.12 -14.71
CA GLU A 66 0.40 13.02 -15.10
C GLU A 66 0.10 14.01 -14.00
N ARG A 67 0.07 13.55 -12.76
CA ARG A 67 -0.17 14.45 -11.63
C ARG A 67 0.97 15.44 -11.44
N VAL A 68 2.20 14.97 -11.66
CA VAL A 68 3.34 15.85 -11.51
C VAL A 68 3.30 16.94 -12.58
N LEU A 69 2.92 16.56 -13.80
CA LEU A 69 2.84 17.55 -14.86
C LEU A 69 1.74 18.58 -14.61
N GLU A 70 0.65 18.16 -13.97
CA GLU A 70 -0.38 19.10 -13.56
C GLU A 70 0.16 20.14 -12.59
N VAL A 71 0.96 19.70 -11.63
CA VAL A 71 1.55 20.63 -10.68
C VAL A 71 2.51 21.57 -11.37
N VAL A 72 3.31 21.04 -12.30
CA VAL A 72 4.25 21.86 -13.04
C VAL A 72 3.50 22.91 -13.87
N TRP A 73 2.42 22.48 -14.51
CA TRP A 73 1.62 23.39 -15.32
C TRP A 73 0.98 24.48 -14.47
N ASP A 74 0.42 24.10 -13.32
CA ASP A 74 -0.21 25.05 -12.42
C ASP A 74 0.78 26.08 -11.92
N GLU A 75 1.99 25.64 -11.63
CA GLU A 75 3.02 26.55 -11.15
C GLU A 75 3.41 27.54 -12.24
N ALA A 76 3.54 27.06 -13.46
CA ALA A 76 3.88 27.93 -14.58
C ALA A 76 2.76 28.94 -14.81
N GLU A 77 1.51 28.48 -14.75
CA GLU A 77 0.38 29.38 -14.94
C GLU A 77 0.37 30.49 -13.89
N ALA A 78 0.68 30.14 -12.65
CA ALA A 78 0.73 31.11 -11.59
C ALA A 78 1.79 32.17 -11.85
N ASN A 79 2.83 31.83 -12.58
CA ASN A 79 3.91 32.77 -12.85
C ASN A 79 3.77 33.54 -14.15
N VAL A 80 3.26 32.93 -15.20
CA VAL A 80 3.22 33.60 -16.49
C VAL A 80 1.83 33.67 -17.12
N GLY A 81 0.82 33.19 -16.44
CA GLY A 81 -0.56 33.31 -16.89
C GLY A 81 -0.84 32.56 -18.16
N ASP A 82 -1.57 33.21 -19.06
CA ASP A 82 -2.08 32.57 -20.25
C ASP A 82 -1.03 32.05 -21.22
N LEU A 83 0.21 32.37 -21.00
CA LEU A 83 1.27 31.87 -21.89
C LEU A 83 1.34 30.35 -21.91
N VAL A 84 0.78 29.70 -20.90
CA VAL A 84 0.83 28.24 -20.84
C VAL A 84 -0.37 27.56 -21.47
N ASP A 85 -1.31 28.28 -22.02
CA ASP A 85 -2.57 27.70 -22.45
C ASP A 85 -2.43 26.49 -23.36
N ASP A 86 -1.51 26.48 -24.28
CA ASP A 86 -1.33 25.36 -25.21
C ASP A 86 -0.19 24.45 -24.82
N TRP A 87 0.41 24.67 -23.68
CA TRP A 87 1.57 23.93 -23.27
C TRP A 87 1.16 22.63 -22.59
N LEU A 88 1.86 21.56 -22.89
CA LEU A 88 1.63 20.25 -22.28
C LEU A 88 0.23 19.70 -22.53
N ASP A 89 -0.33 20.00 -23.69
CA ASP A 89 -1.64 19.46 -24.04
C ASP A 89 -1.50 17.95 -24.16
N SER A 90 -2.23 17.24 -23.32
CA SER A 90 -2.08 15.78 -23.24
C SER A 90 -2.43 15.06 -24.53
N ARG A 91 -3.13 15.74 -25.44
CA ARG A 91 -3.51 15.10 -26.69
C ARG A 91 -2.40 15.17 -27.74
N THR A 92 -1.50 16.15 -27.62
CA THR A 92 -0.53 16.37 -28.69
C THR A 92 0.90 16.50 -28.19
N ALA A 93 1.10 16.78 -26.91
CA ALA A 93 2.44 17.09 -26.43
C ALA A 93 3.29 15.85 -26.18
N TYR A 94 2.67 14.73 -25.87
CA TYR A 94 3.44 13.52 -25.57
C TYR A 94 2.60 12.29 -25.79
N THR A 95 3.27 11.15 -25.87
CA THR A 95 2.58 9.88 -26.05
C THR A 95 2.43 9.20 -24.70
N THR A 96 1.60 8.16 -24.69
CA THR A 96 1.44 7.36 -23.49
C THR A 96 2.77 6.75 -23.06
N ASP A 97 3.56 6.27 -24.01
CA ASP A 97 4.85 5.69 -23.68
C ASP A 97 5.78 6.72 -23.04
N GLN A 98 5.75 7.93 -23.55
CA GLN A 98 6.57 8.98 -22.97
C GLN A 98 6.13 9.32 -21.56
N LEU A 99 4.84 9.32 -21.32
CA LEU A 99 4.32 9.60 -19.99
C LEU A 99 4.70 8.50 -19.02
N ASN A 100 4.59 7.23 -19.47
CA ASN A 100 4.98 6.11 -18.63
C ASN A 100 6.46 6.15 -18.31
N ASP A 101 7.27 6.52 -19.28
CA ASP A 101 8.71 6.65 -19.06
C ASP A 101 8.99 7.71 -18.00
N LEU A 102 8.28 8.81 -18.04
CA LEU A 102 8.46 9.85 -17.03
C LEU A 102 8.05 9.35 -15.66
N SER A 103 6.95 8.60 -15.58
CA SER A 103 6.54 8.03 -14.30
C SER A 103 7.62 7.12 -13.73
N GLU A 104 8.23 6.30 -14.59
CA GLU A 104 9.29 5.42 -14.12
C GLU A 104 10.48 6.19 -13.60
N ARG A 105 10.87 7.24 -14.32
CA ARG A 105 12.01 8.04 -13.89
C ARG A 105 11.73 8.75 -12.58
N LEU A 106 10.54 9.34 -12.46
CA LEU A 106 10.18 10.03 -11.23
C LEU A 106 10.10 9.07 -10.05
N THR A 107 9.54 7.91 -10.30
CA THR A 107 9.46 6.90 -9.24
C THR A 107 10.85 6.51 -8.76
N GLY A 108 11.78 6.33 -9.71
CA GLY A 108 13.15 5.98 -9.36
C GLY A 108 13.83 7.04 -8.52
N VAL A 109 13.62 8.30 -8.89
CA VAL A 109 14.22 9.40 -8.13
C VAL A 109 13.68 9.42 -6.71
N VAL A 110 12.37 9.29 -6.56
CA VAL A 110 11.78 9.35 -5.25
C VAL A 110 12.21 8.17 -4.40
N LYS A 111 12.22 6.98 -4.99
CA LYS A 111 12.66 5.79 -4.25
C LYS A 111 14.08 5.94 -3.74
N THR A 112 14.97 6.41 -4.59
CA THR A 112 16.36 6.57 -4.21
C THR A 112 16.50 7.58 -3.08
N TRP A 113 15.77 8.69 -3.19
CA TRP A 113 15.84 9.71 -2.16
C TRP A 113 15.32 9.18 -0.81
N LEU A 114 14.25 8.39 -0.86
CA LEU A 114 13.71 7.82 0.36
C LEU A 114 14.71 6.84 1.00
N GLU A 115 15.40 6.06 0.16
CA GLU A 115 16.42 5.16 0.68
C GLU A 115 17.56 5.93 1.33
N GLU A 116 18.00 6.98 0.66
CA GLU A 116 19.12 7.76 1.16
C GLU A 116 18.81 8.45 2.47
N THR A 117 17.57 8.81 2.67
CA THR A 117 17.18 9.52 3.87
C THR A 117 16.55 8.62 4.91
N HIS A 118 16.54 7.31 4.66
CA HIS A 118 15.98 6.32 5.58
C HIS A 118 14.50 6.56 5.84
N ASN A 119 13.79 6.92 4.77
CA ASN A 119 12.35 7.16 4.84
C ASN A 119 11.56 6.20 4.00
N GLU A 120 12.09 5.02 3.75
CA GLU A 120 11.35 4.03 2.97
C GLU A 120 10.07 3.64 3.69
N PRO A 121 9.02 3.32 2.93
CA PRO A 121 7.78 2.92 3.58
C PRO A 121 7.96 1.62 4.35
N ASP A 122 7.38 1.57 5.54
CA ASP A 122 7.39 0.35 6.31
C ASP A 122 5.97 -0.14 6.53
N PHE A 123 5.08 0.19 5.62
CA PHE A 123 3.69 -0.20 5.71
C PHE A 123 3.29 -0.99 4.49
N PHE A 124 2.09 -1.53 4.52
CA PHE A 124 1.65 -2.48 3.52
C PHE A 124 0.31 -2.10 2.91
N ASN A 125 0.08 -2.56 1.69
CA ASN A 125 -1.23 -2.50 1.09
C ASN A 125 -2.00 -3.75 1.45
N ILE A 126 -3.29 -3.60 1.65
CA ILE A 126 -4.16 -4.75 1.86
C ILE A 126 -4.62 -5.20 0.49
N ILE A 127 -4.25 -6.41 0.09
CA ILE A 127 -4.61 -6.89 -1.22
C ILE A 127 -5.70 -7.96 -1.19
N GLY A 128 -6.17 -8.32 -0.02
CA GLY A 128 -7.27 -9.26 0.10
C GLY A 128 -7.68 -9.42 1.53
N GLU A 129 -8.89 -9.88 1.72
CA GLU A 129 -9.41 -10.13 3.06
C GLU A 129 -10.25 -11.38 3.03
N LYS A 130 -10.23 -12.15 4.11
CA LYS A 130 -11.16 -13.23 4.24
C LYS A 130 -11.45 -13.49 5.69
N GLU A 131 -12.65 -13.94 5.95
CA GLU A 131 -13.07 -14.24 7.31
C GLU A 131 -12.73 -15.68 7.61
N ILE A 132 -12.15 -15.92 8.76
CA ILE A 132 -11.76 -17.26 9.16
C ILE A 132 -12.39 -17.55 10.51
N SER A 133 -13.05 -18.70 10.58
CA SER A 133 -13.58 -19.16 11.86
C SER A 133 -12.45 -19.63 12.72
N ILE A 134 -12.45 -19.22 13.98
CA ILE A 134 -11.46 -19.69 14.88
C ILE A 134 -12.16 -20.43 15.92
N CYS A 135 -11.79 -21.62 16.06
CA CYS A 135 -12.38 -22.36 17.04
C CYS A 135 -11.66 -22.25 18.22
N ASN A 136 -12.13 -21.79 19.13
CA ASN A 136 -11.45 -21.45 20.09
C ASN A 136 -11.44 -22.31 21.06
N ILE A 137 -11.17 -23.02 21.21
CA ILE A 137 -11.12 -23.79 22.05
C ILE A 137 -10.54 -23.97 22.95
N PRO A 138 -10.61 -24.02 23.70
CA PRO A 138 -10.12 -24.00 24.68
C PRO A 138 -9.73 -25.06 25.06
N GLN A 139 -9.45 -25.36 25.28
CA GLN A 139 -9.11 -26.25 25.57
C GLN A 139 -8.84 -26.39 26.57
#